data_387886e3fdb0d7567c6b71cf3e1e5b55
#
_entry.id   387886e3fdb0d7567c6b71cf3e1e5b55
#
_cell.length_a   1.000
_cell.length_b   1.000
_cell.length_c   1.000
_cell.angle_alpha   90.00
_cell.angle_beta   90.00
_cell.angle_gamma   90.00
#
_symmetry.space_group_name_H-M   'P 1'
#
loop_
_entity.id
_entity.type
_entity.pdbx_description
1 polymer ?
#
loop_
_entity_poly.entity_id
_entity_poly.type
_entity_poly.pdbx_seq_one_letter_code
_entity_poly.pdbx_strand_id
1 'polypeptide(L)'
;LYISIYKRLTTIAQSYMQSIESDFLIFINYILDAFSKILLMLVILFYLFKDGSKFKIRILSLLPHKYKETLSKILSESNKVLSSYVTGQAKVALSLAIMIFIGYKIIGIPNALLLASITFVLAFIPFVGFIISMIFPTAIALSMGFTMVIKLAITFTIVQTLKGRVVVPAIMASSMKIHPLTDIFLVMGAIVLGGSICAFCIVPIYAIIKVLLVNLHEYKLKKLE
;
A
#
# COMPACT_ATOMS: atom_id res chain seq x y z
N LEU A 1 28.56 25.31 -43.51
CA LEU A 1 28.91 24.64 -42.24
C LEU A 1 28.09 25.21 -41.06
N TYR A 2 28.06 26.53 -40.88
CA TYR A 2 27.35 27.18 -39.73
C TYR A 2 25.83 26.95 -39.76
N ILE A 3 25.20 27.08 -40.93
CA ILE A 3 23.77 26.88 -41.14
C ILE A 3 23.37 25.42 -40.90
N SER A 4 24.22 24.46 -41.28
CA SER A 4 23.92 23.03 -41.07
C SER A 4 24.04 22.62 -39.59
N ILE A 5 24.96 23.21 -38.85
CA ILE A 5 25.10 22.98 -37.38
C ILE A 5 23.91 23.60 -36.65
N TYR A 6 23.56 24.84 -36.98
CA TYR A 6 22.41 25.51 -36.38
C TYR A 6 21.12 24.73 -36.61
N LYS A 7 20.88 24.23 -37.83
CA LYS A 7 19.70 23.43 -38.16
C LYS A 7 19.67 22.10 -37.43
N ARG A 8 20.81 21.43 -37.21
CA ARG A 8 20.89 20.21 -36.41
C ARG A 8 20.60 20.48 -34.92
N LEU A 9 21.16 21.56 -34.37
CA LEU A 9 20.91 21.92 -32.96
C LEU A 9 19.45 22.26 -32.71
N THR A 10 18.78 22.99 -33.60
CA THR A 10 17.36 23.29 -33.47
C THR A 10 16.48 22.06 -33.61
N THR A 11 16.80 21.11 -34.51
CA THR A 11 16.05 19.85 -34.64
C THR A 11 16.21 18.99 -33.40
N ILE A 12 17.44 18.90 -32.85
CA ILE A 12 17.69 18.17 -31.61
C ILE A 12 16.93 18.80 -30.43
N ALA A 13 16.99 20.13 -30.31
CA ALA A 13 16.25 20.83 -29.25
C ALA A 13 14.73 20.61 -29.36
N GLN A 14 14.19 20.68 -30.59
CA GLN A 14 12.77 20.41 -30.81
C GLN A 14 12.36 18.98 -30.49
N SER A 15 13.19 17.97 -30.83
CA SER A 15 12.89 16.58 -30.51
C SER A 15 12.90 16.32 -28.98
N TYR A 16 13.86 16.93 -28.26
CA TYR A 16 13.87 16.86 -26.79
C TYR A 16 12.66 17.54 -26.14
N MET A 17 12.29 18.74 -26.67
CA MET A 17 11.09 19.44 -26.18
C MET A 17 9.81 18.62 -26.39
N GLN A 18 9.64 18.00 -27.56
CA GLN A 18 8.51 17.12 -27.85
C GLN A 18 8.50 15.86 -26.96
N SER A 19 9.67 15.26 -26.70
CA SER A 19 9.77 14.12 -25.78
C SER A 19 9.38 14.51 -24.36
N ILE A 20 9.86 15.65 -23.86
CA ILE A 20 9.49 16.16 -22.53
C ILE A 20 7.99 16.43 -22.44
N GLU A 21 7.40 17.03 -23.46
CA GLU A 21 5.96 17.30 -23.50
C GLU A 21 5.14 16.01 -23.50
N SER A 22 5.52 15.02 -24.33
CA SER A 22 4.83 13.71 -24.36
C SER A 22 4.95 12.96 -23.04
N ASP A 23 6.14 12.93 -22.43
CA ASP A 23 6.38 12.28 -21.15
C ASP A 23 5.60 12.96 -20.01
N PHE A 24 5.51 14.29 -20.05
CA PHE A 24 4.71 15.07 -19.11
C PHE A 24 3.22 14.77 -19.26
N LEU A 25 2.69 14.69 -20.46
CA LEU A 25 1.29 14.32 -20.70
C LEU A 25 0.98 12.88 -20.26
N ILE A 26 1.90 11.94 -20.50
CA ILE A 26 1.80 10.57 -20.02
C ILE A 26 1.76 10.56 -18.49
N PHE A 27 2.64 11.30 -17.82
CA PHE A 27 2.69 11.42 -16.38
C PHE A 27 1.38 11.99 -15.79
N ILE A 28 0.83 13.07 -16.40
CA ILE A 28 -0.44 13.65 -16.01
C ILE A 28 -1.59 12.63 -16.15
N ASN A 29 -1.64 11.89 -17.26
CA ASN A 29 -2.64 10.86 -17.47
C ASN A 29 -2.55 9.74 -16.43
N TYR A 30 -1.36 9.32 -16.02
CA TYR A 30 -1.17 8.37 -14.91
C TYR A 30 -1.71 8.90 -13.58
N ILE A 31 -1.49 10.18 -13.29
CA ILE A 31 -2.02 10.82 -12.08
C ILE A 31 -3.55 10.86 -12.11
N LEU A 32 -4.14 11.27 -13.23
CA LEU A 32 -5.60 11.34 -13.39
C LEU A 32 -6.26 9.97 -13.31
N ASP A 33 -5.65 8.95 -13.91
CA ASP A 33 -6.11 7.56 -13.84
C ASP A 33 -6.03 7.03 -12.41
N ALA A 34 -4.92 7.26 -11.71
CA ALA A 34 -4.76 6.89 -10.32
C ALA A 34 -5.78 7.60 -9.42
N PHE A 35 -6.00 8.90 -9.64
CA PHE A 35 -6.99 9.68 -8.90
C PHE A 35 -8.41 9.16 -9.11
N SER A 36 -8.77 8.85 -10.36
CA SER A 36 -10.07 8.28 -10.72
C SER A 36 -10.31 6.93 -10.04
N LYS A 37 -9.29 6.07 -10.02
CA LYS A 37 -9.33 4.76 -9.32
C LYS A 37 -9.48 4.91 -7.81
N ILE A 38 -8.77 5.87 -7.22
CA ILE A 38 -8.90 6.18 -5.78
C ILE A 38 -10.31 6.70 -5.47
N LEU A 39 -10.86 7.59 -6.28
CA LEU A 39 -12.21 8.11 -6.10
C LEU A 39 -13.25 6.99 -6.18
N LEU A 40 -13.15 6.13 -7.19
CA LEU A 40 -14.02 4.96 -7.33
C LEU A 40 -13.92 4.03 -6.11
N MET A 41 -12.70 3.76 -5.64
CA MET A 41 -12.46 2.97 -4.44
C MET A 41 -13.11 3.58 -3.19
N LEU A 42 -13.01 4.90 -3.01
CA LEU A 42 -13.65 5.60 -1.90
C LEU A 42 -15.18 5.50 -1.96
N VAL A 43 -15.78 5.62 -3.15
CA VAL A 43 -17.23 5.44 -3.34
C VAL A 43 -17.64 4.01 -3.00
N ILE A 44 -16.92 3.00 -3.47
CA ILE A 44 -17.19 1.60 -3.14
C ILE A 44 -17.06 1.36 -1.63
N LEU A 45 -16.01 1.87 -0.99
CA LEU A 45 -15.81 1.78 0.46
C LEU A 45 -16.97 2.44 1.23
N PHE A 46 -17.41 3.61 0.81
CA PHE A 46 -18.55 4.30 1.42
C PHE A 46 -19.82 3.43 1.40
N TYR A 47 -20.14 2.83 0.25
CA TYR A 47 -21.29 1.94 0.14
C TYR A 47 -21.12 0.65 0.93
N LEU A 48 -19.93 0.08 0.98
CA LEU A 48 -19.62 -1.09 1.80
C LEU A 48 -19.79 -0.80 3.31
N PHE A 49 -19.35 0.35 3.78
CA PHE A 49 -19.56 0.75 5.17
C PHE A 49 -21.03 1.02 5.49
N LYS A 50 -21.74 1.68 4.58
CA LYS A 50 -23.17 1.99 4.75
C LYS A 50 -24.06 0.75 4.77
N ASP A 51 -23.80 -0.23 3.91
CA ASP A 51 -24.67 -1.39 3.71
C ASP A 51 -24.05 -2.71 4.20
N GLY A 52 -22.87 -2.69 4.81
CA GLY A 52 -22.13 -3.88 5.22
C GLY A 52 -22.90 -4.80 6.21
N SER A 53 -23.64 -4.22 7.14
CA SER A 53 -24.49 -4.99 8.06
C SER A 53 -25.66 -5.68 7.36
N LYS A 54 -26.27 -4.99 6.37
CA LYS A 54 -27.36 -5.55 5.55
C LYS A 54 -26.85 -6.67 4.65
N PHE A 55 -25.61 -6.56 4.16
CA PHE A 55 -24.97 -7.57 3.31
C PHE A 55 -24.82 -8.90 4.05
N LYS A 56 -24.35 -8.88 5.32
CA LYS A 56 -24.25 -10.07 6.17
C LYS A 56 -25.63 -10.75 6.33
N ILE A 57 -26.67 -9.99 6.67
CA ILE A 57 -28.02 -10.52 6.86
C ILE A 57 -28.56 -11.14 5.56
N ARG A 58 -28.36 -10.47 4.42
CA ARG A 58 -28.83 -10.94 3.12
C ARG A 58 -28.13 -12.22 2.69
N ILE A 59 -26.81 -12.34 2.87
CA ILE A 59 -26.08 -13.59 2.59
C ILE A 59 -26.60 -14.73 3.48
N LEU A 60 -26.78 -14.49 4.77
CA LEU A 60 -27.30 -15.51 5.69
C LEU A 60 -28.74 -15.93 5.38
N SER A 61 -29.57 -15.05 4.80
CA SER A 61 -30.94 -15.37 4.40
C SER A 61 -31.03 -16.28 3.17
N LEU A 62 -30.04 -16.24 2.29
CA LEU A 62 -30.00 -17.06 1.08
C LEU A 62 -29.59 -18.53 1.32
N LEU A 63 -29.15 -18.86 2.55
CA LEU A 63 -28.61 -20.19 2.86
C LEU A 63 -29.58 -21.04 3.68
N PRO A 64 -29.57 -22.38 3.46
CA PRO A 64 -30.29 -23.33 4.30
C PRO A 64 -29.86 -23.21 5.76
N HIS A 65 -30.79 -23.47 6.70
CA HIS A 65 -30.56 -23.38 8.15
C HIS A 65 -29.30 -24.12 8.61
N LYS A 66 -29.00 -25.26 7.99
CA LYS A 66 -27.86 -26.14 8.32
C LYS A 66 -26.49 -25.45 8.23
N TYR A 67 -26.35 -24.45 7.36
CA TYR A 67 -25.04 -23.77 7.11
C TYR A 67 -24.97 -22.38 7.75
N LYS A 68 -26.10 -21.86 8.27
CA LYS A 68 -26.16 -20.48 8.80
C LYS A 68 -25.21 -20.24 9.97
N GLU A 69 -25.09 -21.18 10.88
CA GLU A 69 -24.23 -21.07 12.05
C GLU A 69 -22.75 -21.02 11.63
N THR A 70 -22.32 -21.99 10.82
CA THR A 70 -20.94 -22.06 10.32
C THR A 70 -20.56 -20.81 9.52
N LEU A 71 -21.44 -20.36 8.62
CA LEU A 71 -21.17 -19.15 7.83
C LEU A 71 -21.19 -17.90 8.69
N SER A 72 -22.08 -17.80 9.68
CA SER A 72 -22.08 -16.66 10.63
C SER A 72 -20.78 -16.59 11.41
N LYS A 73 -20.22 -17.75 11.84
CA LYS A 73 -18.91 -17.84 12.47
C LYS A 73 -17.80 -17.36 11.55
N ILE A 74 -17.76 -17.89 10.33
CA ILE A 74 -16.76 -17.51 9.30
C ILE A 74 -16.80 -15.99 9.02
N LEU A 75 -17.98 -15.43 8.82
CA LEU A 75 -18.14 -13.99 8.54
C LEU A 75 -17.71 -13.14 9.75
N SER A 76 -18.01 -13.57 10.96
CA SER A 76 -17.59 -12.87 12.17
C SER A 76 -16.08 -12.89 12.36
N GLU A 77 -15.45 -14.05 12.18
CA GLU A 77 -13.99 -14.20 12.27
C GLU A 77 -13.26 -13.45 11.15
N SER A 78 -13.77 -13.52 9.92
CA SER A 78 -13.22 -12.76 8.79
C SER A 78 -13.28 -11.25 9.05
N ASN A 79 -14.42 -10.75 9.57
CA ASN A 79 -14.55 -9.33 9.92
C ASN A 79 -13.57 -8.93 11.03
N LYS A 80 -13.39 -9.76 12.05
CA LYS A 80 -12.43 -9.51 13.13
C LYS A 80 -11.00 -9.44 12.61
N VAL A 81 -10.60 -10.40 11.78
CA VAL A 81 -9.25 -10.45 11.19
C VAL A 81 -9.01 -9.25 10.27
N LEU A 82 -9.98 -8.93 9.42
CA LEU A 82 -9.89 -7.79 8.49
C LEU A 82 -9.82 -6.46 9.23
N SER A 83 -10.67 -6.24 10.23
CA SER A 83 -10.66 -5.04 11.07
C SER A 83 -9.33 -4.89 11.81
N SER A 84 -8.79 -5.97 12.37
CA SER A 84 -7.49 -5.97 13.05
C SER A 84 -6.35 -5.64 12.08
N TYR A 85 -6.39 -6.16 10.85
CA TYR A 85 -5.40 -5.85 9.82
C TYR A 85 -5.43 -4.37 9.42
N VAL A 86 -6.60 -3.86 9.05
CA VAL A 86 -6.74 -2.45 8.60
C VAL A 86 -6.32 -1.49 9.71
N THR A 87 -6.76 -1.74 10.95
CA THR A 87 -6.37 -0.92 12.10
C THR A 87 -4.88 -1.03 12.39
N GLY A 88 -4.31 -2.22 12.31
CA GLY A 88 -2.88 -2.45 12.46
C GLY A 88 -2.07 -1.73 11.40
N GLN A 89 -2.47 -1.84 10.14
CA GLN A 89 -1.80 -1.17 9.02
C GLN A 89 -1.87 0.36 9.14
N ALA A 90 -3.01 0.91 9.55
CA ALA A 90 -3.15 2.34 9.79
C ALA A 90 -2.21 2.83 10.91
N LYS A 91 -2.09 2.07 12.01
CA LYS A 91 -1.14 2.37 13.09
C LYS A 91 0.32 2.31 12.61
N VAL A 92 0.69 1.30 11.83
CA VAL A 92 2.04 1.19 11.26
C VAL A 92 2.33 2.36 10.31
N ALA A 93 1.39 2.70 9.43
CA ALA A 93 1.52 3.83 8.50
C ALA A 93 1.69 5.16 9.23
N LEU A 94 0.88 5.40 10.27
CA LEU A 94 0.97 6.60 11.09
C LEU A 94 2.30 6.68 11.84
N SER A 95 2.73 5.58 12.46
CA SER A 95 4.02 5.52 13.16
C SER A 95 5.18 5.80 12.22
N LEU A 96 5.14 5.22 11.00
CA LEU A 96 6.15 5.45 9.96
C LEU A 96 6.19 6.92 9.54
N ALA A 97 5.02 7.52 9.29
CA ALA A 97 4.93 8.92 8.89
C ALA A 97 5.49 9.87 9.98
N ILE A 98 5.20 9.60 11.24
CA ILE A 98 5.73 10.38 12.37
C ILE A 98 7.26 10.25 12.44
N MET A 99 7.80 9.03 12.35
CA MET A 99 9.25 8.80 12.38
C MET A 99 9.96 9.49 11.20
N ILE A 100 9.39 9.40 9.99
CA ILE A 100 9.92 10.07 8.80
C ILE A 100 9.84 11.58 8.94
N PHE A 101 8.72 12.12 9.43
CA PHE A 101 8.57 13.57 9.69
C PHE A 101 9.66 14.09 10.63
N ILE A 102 9.86 13.40 11.76
CA ILE A 102 10.91 13.76 12.73
C ILE A 102 12.28 13.67 12.07
N GLY A 103 12.57 12.59 11.36
CA GLY A 103 13.83 12.41 10.65
C GLY A 103 14.13 13.52 9.65
N TYR A 104 13.15 13.88 8.81
CA TYR A 104 13.30 14.97 7.84
C TYR A 104 13.50 16.33 8.49
N LYS A 105 12.82 16.59 9.60
CA LYS A 105 13.03 17.82 10.40
C LYS A 105 14.45 17.90 10.97
N ILE A 106 14.97 16.79 11.50
CA ILE A 106 16.33 16.73 12.08
C ILE A 106 17.38 16.98 11.02
N ILE A 107 17.26 16.39 9.84
CA ILE A 107 18.27 16.54 8.77
C ILE A 107 18.08 17.81 7.93
N GLY A 108 16.96 18.55 8.13
CA GLY A 108 16.71 19.83 7.46
C GLY A 108 16.15 19.70 6.03
N ILE A 109 15.43 18.61 5.70
CA ILE A 109 14.73 18.50 4.41
C ILE A 109 13.52 19.44 4.39
N PRO A 110 13.35 20.26 3.34
CA PRO A 110 12.19 21.13 3.20
C PRO A 110 10.90 20.31 3.00
N ASN A 111 9.76 20.92 3.33
CA ASN A 111 8.44 20.31 3.18
C ASN A 111 8.30 18.94 3.89
N ALA A 112 8.97 18.74 5.02
CA ALA A 112 8.98 17.48 5.77
C ALA A 112 7.58 16.92 6.05
N LEU A 113 6.59 17.80 6.36
CA LEU A 113 5.22 17.39 6.61
C LEU A 113 4.55 16.82 5.35
N LEU A 114 4.72 17.47 4.21
CA LEU A 114 4.17 17.01 2.93
C LEU A 114 4.74 15.64 2.56
N LEU A 115 6.07 15.49 2.64
CA LEU A 115 6.77 14.24 2.33
C LEU A 115 6.36 13.09 3.27
N ALA A 116 6.20 13.38 4.55
CA ALA A 116 5.71 12.42 5.54
C ALA A 116 4.25 12.03 5.27
N SER A 117 3.39 12.97 4.85
CA SER A 117 2.00 12.70 4.47
C SER A 117 1.92 11.80 3.24
N ILE A 118 2.77 12.03 2.24
CA ILE A 118 2.89 11.13 1.07
C ILE A 118 3.33 9.74 1.54
N THR A 119 4.32 9.66 2.43
CA THR A 119 4.77 8.38 2.99
C THR A 119 3.65 7.68 3.76
N PHE A 120 2.82 8.40 4.51
CA PHE A 120 1.65 7.85 5.21
C PHE A 120 0.70 7.14 4.25
N VAL A 121 0.31 7.80 3.16
CA VAL A 121 -0.59 7.23 2.15
C VAL A 121 0.03 6.03 1.46
N LEU A 122 1.28 6.15 1.04
CA LEU A 122 1.99 5.07 0.35
C LEU A 122 2.30 3.88 1.25
N ALA A 123 2.44 4.09 2.56
CA ALA A 123 2.70 3.02 3.53
C ALA A 123 1.60 1.95 3.61
N PHE A 124 0.41 2.24 3.09
CA PHE A 124 -0.65 1.23 2.97
C PHE A 124 -0.32 0.16 1.91
N ILE A 125 0.56 0.45 0.96
CA ILE A 125 1.02 -0.53 -0.04
C ILE A 125 2.30 -1.21 0.50
N PRO A 126 2.23 -2.48 0.93
CA PRO A 126 3.39 -3.17 1.49
C PRO A 126 4.57 -3.17 0.51
N PHE A 127 5.79 -3.01 1.02
CA PHE A 127 7.07 -2.99 0.29
C PHE A 127 7.19 -1.90 -0.79
N VAL A 128 6.22 -1.76 -1.68
CA VAL A 128 6.23 -0.82 -2.81
C VAL A 128 6.11 0.63 -2.34
N GLY A 129 5.22 0.87 -1.38
CA GLY A 129 4.95 2.22 -0.89
C GLY A 129 6.17 2.92 -0.32
N PHE A 130 7.03 2.17 0.38
CA PHE A 130 8.28 2.71 0.90
C PHE A 130 9.24 3.15 -0.23
N ILE A 131 9.42 2.30 -1.25
CA ILE A 131 10.33 2.61 -2.38
C ILE A 131 9.86 3.87 -3.11
N ILE A 132 8.56 3.95 -3.41
CA ILE A 132 7.98 5.13 -4.08
C ILE A 132 8.09 6.38 -3.21
N SER A 133 7.90 6.26 -1.90
CA SER A 133 7.99 7.40 -0.98
C SER A 133 9.39 7.99 -0.88
N MET A 134 10.45 7.23 -1.27
CA MET A 134 11.83 7.71 -1.30
C MET A 134 12.14 8.61 -2.50
N ILE A 135 11.38 8.55 -3.58
CA ILE A 135 11.69 9.24 -4.84
C ILE A 135 11.81 10.75 -4.62
N PHE A 136 10.77 11.38 -4.07
CA PHE A 136 10.76 12.83 -3.87
C PHE A 136 11.82 13.33 -2.87
N PRO A 137 11.96 12.73 -1.66
CA PRO A 137 13.02 13.14 -0.74
C PRO A 137 14.42 12.97 -1.31
N THR A 138 14.64 11.91 -2.11
CA THR A 138 15.94 11.67 -2.75
C THR A 138 16.25 12.75 -3.81
N ALA A 139 15.28 13.12 -4.64
CA ALA A 139 15.44 14.20 -5.60
C ALA A 139 15.78 15.55 -4.93
N ILE A 140 15.09 15.87 -3.82
CA ILE A 140 15.37 17.06 -3.01
C ILE A 140 16.76 16.97 -2.39
N ALA A 141 17.15 15.84 -1.82
CA ALA A 141 18.46 15.66 -1.19
C ALA A 141 19.60 15.80 -2.22
N LEU A 142 19.42 15.28 -3.43
CA LEU A 142 20.38 15.45 -4.53
C LEU A 142 20.59 16.92 -4.91
N SER A 143 19.53 17.73 -4.94
CA SER A 143 19.63 19.17 -5.20
C SER A 143 20.30 19.96 -4.07
N MET A 144 20.26 19.43 -2.82
CA MET A 144 20.90 20.03 -1.64
C MET A 144 22.38 19.61 -1.46
N GLY A 145 22.85 18.62 -2.23
CA GLY A 145 24.22 18.15 -2.23
C GLY A 145 24.43 16.78 -1.58
N PHE A 146 25.61 16.22 -1.83
CA PHE A 146 25.96 14.83 -1.47
C PHE A 146 25.84 14.53 0.03
N THR A 147 26.20 15.49 0.89
CA THR A 147 26.07 15.34 2.36
C THR A 147 24.61 15.13 2.77
N MET A 148 23.65 15.78 2.10
CA MET A 148 22.24 15.60 2.38
C MET A 148 21.75 14.21 1.96
N VAL A 149 22.23 13.67 0.86
CA VAL A 149 21.93 12.31 0.40
C VAL A 149 22.38 11.28 1.46
N ILE A 150 23.58 11.46 2.02
CA ILE A 150 24.08 10.57 3.09
C ILE A 150 23.18 10.66 4.34
N LYS A 151 22.84 11.87 4.81
CA LYS A 151 21.95 12.07 5.95
C LYS A 151 20.58 11.43 5.71
N LEU A 152 20.03 11.57 4.51
CA LEU A 152 18.77 10.94 4.12
C LEU A 152 18.87 9.41 4.17
N ALA A 153 19.91 8.82 3.60
CA ALA A 153 20.13 7.38 3.59
C ALA A 153 20.23 6.80 5.03
N ILE A 154 20.96 7.49 5.91
CA ILE A 154 21.06 7.12 7.33
C ILE A 154 19.68 7.19 8.00
N THR A 155 18.94 8.28 7.77
CA THR A 155 17.58 8.47 8.33
C THR A 155 16.64 7.36 7.89
N PHE A 156 16.64 7.02 6.60
CA PHE A 156 15.84 5.91 6.09
C PHE A 156 16.22 4.57 6.70
N THR A 157 17.51 4.28 6.81
CA THR A 157 17.99 3.04 7.42
C THR A 157 17.54 2.90 8.87
N ILE A 158 17.65 3.97 9.65
CA ILE A 158 17.19 4.00 11.05
C ILE A 158 15.68 3.77 11.11
N VAL A 159 14.90 4.54 10.34
CA VAL A 159 13.43 4.45 10.37
C VAL A 159 12.95 3.07 9.93
N GLN A 160 13.54 2.48 8.87
CA GLN A 160 13.17 1.14 8.43
C GLN A 160 13.54 0.05 9.43
N THR A 161 14.68 0.19 10.09
CA THR A 161 15.09 -0.74 11.14
C THR A 161 14.13 -0.66 12.33
N LEU A 162 13.76 0.54 12.78
CA LEU A 162 12.79 0.74 13.85
C LEU A 162 11.41 0.22 13.45
N LYS A 163 10.95 0.53 12.23
CA LYS A 163 9.69 -0.01 11.71
C LYS A 163 9.67 -1.53 11.74
N GLY A 164 10.69 -2.19 11.17
CA GLY A 164 10.72 -3.63 11.03
C GLY A 164 10.92 -4.38 12.34
N ARG A 165 11.76 -3.86 13.24
CA ARG A 165 12.12 -4.55 14.50
C ARG A 165 11.25 -4.19 15.69
N VAL A 166 10.62 -3.01 15.69
CA VAL A 166 9.86 -2.50 16.83
C VAL A 166 8.40 -2.29 16.48
N VAL A 167 8.12 -1.43 15.49
CA VAL A 167 6.75 -0.97 15.20
C VAL A 167 5.88 -2.11 14.67
N VAL A 168 6.35 -2.83 13.67
CA VAL A 168 5.57 -3.92 13.04
C VAL A 168 5.33 -5.06 14.03
N PRO A 169 6.32 -5.60 14.74
CA PRO A 169 6.07 -6.62 15.76
C PRO A 169 5.13 -6.16 16.87
N ALA A 170 5.30 -4.94 17.38
CA ALA A 170 4.46 -4.42 18.46
C ALA A 170 2.98 -4.26 18.04
N ILE A 171 2.72 -3.85 16.81
CA ILE A 171 1.36 -3.56 16.33
C ILE A 171 0.71 -4.81 15.71
N MET A 172 1.46 -5.61 14.95
CA MET A 172 0.91 -6.72 14.17
C MET A 172 0.96 -8.07 14.90
N ALA A 173 1.63 -8.19 16.05
CA ALA A 173 1.74 -9.45 16.80
C ALA A 173 0.37 -10.07 17.14
N SER A 174 -0.63 -9.24 17.36
CA SER A 174 -2.01 -9.67 17.68
C SER A 174 -2.93 -9.79 16.45
N SER A 175 -2.51 -9.26 15.29
CA SER A 175 -3.43 -9.03 14.17
C SER A 175 -3.47 -10.19 13.18
N MET A 176 -2.33 -10.79 12.84
CA MET A 176 -2.27 -11.91 11.90
C MET A 176 -1.07 -12.82 12.19
N LYS A 177 -1.34 -14.10 12.36
CA LYS A 177 -0.29 -15.13 12.41
C LYS A 177 0.04 -15.60 10.99
N ILE A 178 0.56 -14.69 10.14
CA ILE A 178 1.06 -15.00 8.80
C ILE A 178 2.59 -15.06 8.90
N HIS A 179 3.19 -16.11 8.33
CA HIS A 179 4.63 -16.22 8.27
C HIS A 179 5.20 -15.14 7.33
N PRO A 180 6.28 -14.42 7.69
CA PRO A 180 6.81 -13.32 6.87
C PRO A 180 7.14 -13.71 5.42
N LEU A 181 7.63 -14.93 5.19
CA LEU A 181 7.88 -15.44 3.85
C LEU A 181 6.60 -15.54 3.02
N THR A 182 5.51 -16.01 3.61
CA THR A 182 4.21 -16.10 2.92
C THR A 182 3.73 -14.71 2.50
N ASP A 183 3.89 -13.71 3.38
CA ASP A 183 3.52 -12.33 3.09
C ASP A 183 4.31 -11.76 1.90
N ILE A 184 5.63 -11.98 1.87
CA ILE A 184 6.48 -11.56 0.76
C ILE A 184 6.06 -12.22 -0.55
N PHE A 185 5.88 -13.54 -0.58
CA PHE A 185 5.46 -14.26 -1.80
C PHE A 185 4.09 -13.83 -2.30
N LEU A 186 3.14 -13.61 -1.39
CA LEU A 186 1.80 -13.13 -1.74
C LEU A 186 1.85 -11.75 -2.37
N VAL A 187 2.58 -10.81 -1.76
CA VAL A 187 2.67 -9.43 -2.25
C VAL A 187 3.42 -9.39 -3.59
N MET A 188 4.55 -10.09 -3.72
CA MET A 188 5.31 -10.14 -4.96
C MET A 188 4.51 -10.79 -6.10
N GLY A 189 3.84 -11.92 -5.82
CA GLY A 189 2.95 -12.55 -6.80
C GLY A 189 1.79 -11.65 -7.21
N ALA A 190 1.19 -10.93 -6.27
CA ALA A 190 0.10 -10.01 -6.55
C ALA A 190 0.53 -8.80 -7.40
N ILE A 191 1.76 -8.28 -7.19
CA ILE A 191 2.32 -7.21 -8.02
C ILE A 191 2.42 -7.65 -9.49
N VAL A 192 2.90 -8.87 -9.72
CA VAL A 192 3.06 -9.42 -11.07
C VAL A 192 1.71 -9.64 -11.75
N LEU A 193 0.69 -10.10 -11.01
CA LEU A 193 -0.63 -10.46 -11.56
C LEU A 193 -1.54 -9.25 -11.80
N GLY A 194 -1.50 -8.26 -10.94
CA GLY A 194 -2.48 -7.15 -10.98
C GLY A 194 -1.95 -5.82 -10.43
N GLY A 195 -0.62 -5.68 -10.33
CA GLY A 195 0.03 -4.44 -9.93
C GLY A 195 -0.22 -4.05 -8.47
N SER A 196 -0.07 -2.76 -8.19
CA SER A 196 -0.11 -2.20 -6.83
C SER A 196 -1.44 -2.42 -6.10
N ILE A 197 -2.56 -2.44 -6.82
CA ILE A 197 -3.89 -2.64 -6.24
C ILE A 197 -4.03 -4.07 -5.71
N CYS A 198 -3.59 -5.06 -6.49
CA CYS A 198 -3.58 -6.44 -6.03
C CYS A 198 -2.65 -6.66 -4.86
N ALA A 199 -1.48 -6.01 -4.85
CA ALA A 199 -0.54 -6.06 -3.73
C ALA A 199 -1.14 -5.52 -2.42
N PHE A 200 -1.97 -4.48 -2.50
CA PHE A 200 -2.68 -3.94 -1.34
C PHE A 200 -3.74 -4.92 -0.80
N CYS A 201 -4.48 -5.57 -1.69
CA CYS A 201 -5.62 -6.42 -1.33
C CYS A 201 -5.23 -7.85 -0.97
N ILE A 202 -4.07 -8.36 -1.41
CA ILE A 202 -3.74 -9.78 -1.33
C ILE A 202 -3.66 -10.29 0.12
N VAL A 203 -3.10 -9.50 1.02
CA VAL A 203 -2.93 -9.90 2.43
C VAL A 203 -4.28 -10.05 3.13
N PRO A 204 -5.23 -9.09 3.04
CA PRO A 204 -6.60 -9.27 3.51
C PRO A 204 -7.31 -10.48 2.88
N ILE A 205 -7.17 -10.67 1.57
CA ILE A 205 -7.80 -11.79 0.85
C ILE A 205 -7.26 -13.13 1.38
N TYR A 206 -5.95 -13.26 1.51
CA TYR A 206 -5.33 -14.47 2.07
C TYR A 206 -5.82 -14.76 3.48
N ALA A 207 -5.94 -13.74 4.32
CA ALA A 207 -6.42 -13.89 5.68
C ALA A 207 -7.86 -14.41 5.74
N ILE A 208 -8.75 -13.91 4.87
CA ILE A 208 -10.12 -14.39 4.73
C ILE A 208 -10.14 -15.85 4.24
N ILE A 209 -9.35 -16.16 3.21
CA ILE A 209 -9.24 -17.54 2.70
C ILE A 209 -8.75 -18.49 3.79
N LYS A 210 -7.75 -18.09 4.58
CA LYS A 210 -7.26 -18.90 5.70
C LYS A 210 -8.35 -19.17 6.74
N VAL A 211 -9.11 -18.15 7.14
CA VAL A 211 -10.25 -18.30 8.07
C VAL A 211 -11.28 -19.28 7.51
N LEU A 212 -11.59 -19.14 6.22
CA LEU A 212 -12.55 -19.98 5.53
C LEU A 212 -12.10 -21.45 5.50
N LEU A 213 -10.85 -21.70 5.14
CA LEU A 213 -10.28 -23.07 5.09
C LEU A 213 -10.26 -23.74 6.47
N VAL A 214 -9.85 -23.02 7.50
CA VAL A 214 -9.81 -23.55 8.87
C VAL A 214 -11.21 -23.93 9.36
N ASN A 215 -12.18 -23.03 9.20
CA ASN A 215 -13.55 -23.32 9.65
C ASN A 215 -14.23 -24.41 8.81
N LEU A 216 -13.95 -24.53 7.53
CA LEU A 216 -14.45 -25.62 6.70
C LEU A 216 -13.84 -26.97 7.12
N HIS A 217 -12.55 -26.98 7.48
CA HIS A 217 -11.88 -28.18 7.97
C HIS A 217 -12.48 -28.64 9.29
N GLU A 218 -12.67 -27.72 10.27
CA GLU A 218 -13.35 -28.02 11.53
C GLU A 218 -14.78 -28.55 11.32
N TYR A 219 -15.52 -27.97 10.38
CA TYR A 219 -16.88 -28.44 10.06
C TYR A 219 -16.89 -29.87 9.51
N LYS A 220 -15.89 -30.22 8.66
CA LYS A 220 -15.78 -31.60 8.14
C LYS A 220 -15.45 -32.60 9.23
N LEU A 221 -14.54 -32.27 10.15
CA LEU A 221 -14.16 -33.14 11.26
C LEU A 221 -15.36 -33.44 12.17
N LYS A 222 -16.12 -32.41 12.58
CA LYS A 222 -17.34 -32.55 13.38
C LYS A 222 -18.46 -33.37 12.74
N LYS A 223 -18.39 -33.59 11.43
CA LYS A 223 -19.38 -34.41 10.71
C LYS A 223 -18.96 -35.88 10.60
N LEU A 224 -17.69 -36.17 10.87
CA LEU A 224 -17.13 -37.54 10.85
C LEU A 224 -17.11 -38.20 12.22
N GLU A 225 -17.28 -37.40 13.30
CA GLU A 225 -17.61 -37.84 14.66
C GLU A 225 -19.12 -37.98 14.85
#